data_6a7559a884fe52303594776a5301e41a
#
_entry.id   6a7559a884fe52303594776a5301e41a
#
_cell.length_a   1.000
_cell.length_b   1.000
_cell.length_c   1.000
_cell.angle_alpha   90.00
_cell.angle_beta   90.00
_cell.angle_gamma   90.00
#
_symmetry.space_group_name_H-M   'P 1'
#
loop_
_entity.id
_entity.type
_entity.pdbx_description
1 polymer ?
#
loop_
_entity_poly.entity_id
_entity_poly.type
_entity_poly.pdbx_seq_one_letter_code
_entity_poly.pdbx_strand_id
1 'polypeptide(L)'
;LTIVLILGASAVVAQEAAPARAQEVRVHVTSGGRAVTDLKMADFTVLEDGRALSVGALTSVQGGRVVFREGEGALPVSLDRSYTLLFQIMDWDPVLSEAVDHLFAAVLQPGDAVSLVTPFQAYHLQRDALAGRSKAELQKSMTDVLRKDILRGSGEYRGLVNELKRLTKSIGGSTTTFDEDLGTDPSMESSGGFGLEMQIDRYRQALMAMEGIRLVDEAKLLAFAGSLRPVPGQKTVIMFYQREYRPEISPATMNRLMSLYQDNPDILGNLMDLFQFYKREKTFDAGRVKKAFADAGIDFHFIFVEKKTQRVFGATMREQSEDTYPGFVEIAQATGGTAASSLNPSAAFKHAAAVSSDYYILSFRPGQVPGDGAFRTYDVRVARPGCKAVFPVGFYAR
;
A
#
# COMPACT_ATOMS: atom_id res chain seq x y z
N LEU A 1 24.07 -8.29 75.25
CA LEU A 1 24.29 -8.17 73.77
C LEU A 1 23.10 -7.38 73.20
N THR A 2 23.30 -6.05 73.01
CA THR A 2 22.25 -5.13 72.54
C THR A 2 22.35 -5.02 71.03
N ILE A 3 21.30 -5.44 70.31
CA ILE A 3 21.20 -5.30 68.85
C ILE A 3 20.53 -3.95 68.58
N VAL A 4 21.27 -3.00 67.96
CA VAL A 4 20.75 -1.75 67.43
C VAL A 4 20.26 -2.00 66.01
N LEU A 5 18.93 -1.89 65.77
CA LEU A 5 18.33 -1.95 64.47
C LEU A 5 18.37 -0.50 63.88
N ILE A 6 19.21 -0.32 62.86
CA ILE A 6 19.21 0.93 62.08
C ILE A 6 18.14 0.79 60.97
N LEU A 7 17.01 1.46 61.14
CA LEU A 7 16.00 1.66 60.08
C LEU A 7 16.54 2.70 59.08
N GLY A 8 17.05 2.23 57.98
CA GLY A 8 17.37 3.09 56.84
C GLY A 8 16.09 3.54 56.14
N ALA A 9 15.72 4.80 56.26
CA ALA A 9 14.68 5.42 55.43
C ALA A 9 15.21 5.59 54.02
N SER A 10 14.75 4.74 53.11
CA SER A 10 14.99 4.93 51.68
C SER A 10 14.13 6.08 51.21
N ALA A 11 14.75 7.23 50.98
CA ALA A 11 14.11 8.35 50.26
C ALA A 11 13.82 7.90 48.84
N VAL A 12 12.55 7.70 48.49
CA VAL A 12 12.09 7.56 47.10
C VAL A 12 12.28 8.93 46.45
N VAL A 13 13.40 9.10 45.75
CA VAL A 13 13.60 10.25 44.89
C VAL A 13 12.57 10.08 43.75
N ALA A 14 11.51 10.88 43.77
CA ALA A 14 10.60 11.00 42.65
C ALA A 14 11.44 11.47 41.47
N GLN A 15 11.64 10.56 40.51
CA GLN A 15 12.33 10.88 39.28
C GLN A 15 11.42 11.83 38.52
N GLU A 16 11.79 13.12 38.53
CA GLU A 16 11.11 14.16 37.77
C GLU A 16 11.08 13.71 36.30
N ALA A 17 9.88 13.42 35.79
CA ALA A 17 9.70 12.95 34.41
C ALA A 17 10.29 14.02 33.47
N ALA A 18 11.24 13.64 32.62
CA ALA A 18 11.80 14.54 31.65
C ALA A 18 10.66 15.21 30.86
N PRO A 19 10.75 16.52 30.57
CA PRO A 19 9.67 17.24 29.90
C PRO A 19 9.36 16.55 28.55
N ALA A 20 8.08 16.24 28.34
CA ALA A 20 7.63 15.57 27.13
C ALA A 20 8.14 16.34 25.89
N ARG A 21 8.83 15.62 25.01
CA ARG A 21 9.40 16.19 23.80
C ARG A 21 8.27 16.70 22.92
N ALA A 22 8.39 17.94 22.41
CA ALA A 22 7.41 18.47 21.48
C ALA A 22 7.23 17.54 20.27
N GLN A 23 5.99 17.29 19.93
CA GLN A 23 5.59 16.49 18.76
C GLN A 23 5.12 17.40 17.65
N GLU A 24 5.30 16.96 16.42
CA GLU A 24 4.84 17.65 15.23
C GLU A 24 3.89 16.75 14.46
N VAL A 25 2.79 17.34 13.99
CA VAL A 25 1.88 16.69 13.06
C VAL A 25 1.75 17.53 11.80
N ARG A 26 1.89 16.87 10.64
CA ARG A 26 1.62 17.46 9.34
C ARG A 26 0.15 17.33 9.03
N VAL A 27 -0.49 18.43 8.65
CA VAL A 27 -1.92 18.50 8.39
C VAL A 27 -2.17 19.11 7.01
N HIS A 28 -2.81 18.36 6.14
CA HIS A 28 -3.34 18.88 4.87
C HIS A 28 -4.78 19.31 5.09
N VAL A 29 -5.13 20.55 4.69
CA VAL A 29 -6.48 21.07 4.83
C VAL A 29 -7.03 21.40 3.47
N THR A 30 -8.22 20.88 3.17
CA THR A 30 -8.91 21.13 1.90
C THR A 30 -10.34 21.59 2.13
N SER A 31 -10.85 22.40 1.21
CA SER A 31 -12.26 22.79 1.11
C SER A 31 -12.68 22.70 -0.35
N GLY A 32 -13.74 21.94 -0.65
CA GLY A 32 -14.17 21.70 -2.02
C GLY A 32 -13.07 21.08 -2.92
N GLY A 33 -12.17 20.28 -2.35
CA GLY A 33 -11.05 19.64 -3.07
C GLY A 33 -9.85 20.55 -3.37
N ARG A 34 -9.85 21.80 -2.87
CA ARG A 34 -8.74 22.75 -3.01
C ARG A 34 -8.02 22.92 -1.67
N ALA A 35 -6.70 23.07 -1.69
CA ALA A 35 -5.92 23.35 -0.50
C ALA A 35 -6.36 24.68 0.14
N VAL A 36 -6.48 24.69 1.46
CA VAL A 36 -6.74 25.90 2.27
C VAL A 36 -5.43 26.27 2.94
N THR A 37 -4.90 27.46 2.62
CA THR A 37 -3.53 27.84 2.99
C THR A 37 -3.45 29.10 3.87
N ASP A 38 -4.61 29.66 4.29
CA ASP A 38 -4.73 30.90 5.03
C ASP A 38 -5.19 30.74 6.49
N LEU A 39 -5.16 29.50 7.01
CA LEU A 39 -5.54 29.21 8.39
C LEU A 39 -4.47 29.70 9.38
N LYS A 40 -4.93 30.05 10.58
CA LYS A 40 -4.13 30.47 11.71
C LYS A 40 -4.11 29.40 12.81
N MET A 41 -3.20 29.53 13.76
CA MET A 41 -3.08 28.58 14.88
C MET A 41 -4.39 28.43 15.65
N ALA A 42 -5.16 29.50 15.83
CA ALA A 42 -6.46 29.50 16.50
C ALA A 42 -7.54 28.69 15.76
N ASP A 43 -7.38 28.43 14.47
CA ASP A 43 -8.31 27.61 13.69
C ASP A 43 -8.15 26.10 13.97
N PHE A 44 -7.09 25.70 14.68
CA PHE A 44 -6.77 24.29 14.91
C PHE A 44 -6.99 23.88 16.36
N THR A 45 -7.54 22.70 16.56
CA THR A 45 -7.60 22.01 17.84
C THR A 45 -7.00 20.62 17.67
N VAL A 46 -5.96 20.30 18.45
CA VAL A 46 -5.36 18.96 18.49
C VAL A 46 -5.91 18.23 19.71
N LEU A 47 -6.35 16.99 19.52
CA LEU A 47 -6.77 16.12 20.61
C LEU A 47 -5.85 14.90 20.63
N GLU A 48 -5.36 14.50 21.81
CA GLU A 48 -4.63 13.26 22.04
C GLU A 48 -5.51 12.34 22.89
N ASP A 49 -5.82 11.16 22.38
CA ASP A 49 -6.73 10.21 23.02
C ASP A 49 -8.04 10.87 23.53
N GLY A 50 -8.55 11.84 22.77
CA GLY A 50 -9.77 12.60 23.05
C GLY A 50 -9.61 13.81 23.97
N ARG A 51 -8.39 14.10 24.48
CA ARG A 51 -8.10 15.28 25.31
C ARG A 51 -7.51 16.40 24.47
N ALA A 52 -8.06 17.60 24.61
CA ALA A 52 -7.55 18.76 23.89
C ALA A 52 -6.16 19.15 24.39
N LEU A 53 -5.26 19.38 23.44
CA LEU A 53 -3.91 19.87 23.67
C LEU A 53 -3.76 21.27 23.08
N SER A 54 -2.94 22.09 23.73
CA SER A 54 -2.59 23.41 23.21
C SER A 54 -1.59 23.29 22.07
N VAL A 55 -1.91 23.86 20.92
CA VAL A 55 -0.97 24.04 19.83
C VAL A 55 0.00 25.14 20.23
N GLY A 56 1.29 24.81 20.30
CA GLY A 56 2.35 25.76 20.69
C GLY A 56 2.87 26.58 19.52
N ALA A 57 2.90 25.98 18.33
CA ALA A 57 3.35 26.65 17.10
C ALA A 57 2.67 26.07 15.86
N LEU A 58 2.53 26.92 14.85
CA LEU A 58 2.05 26.57 13.52
C LEU A 58 3.06 27.06 12.48
N THR A 59 3.40 26.18 11.54
CA THR A 59 4.16 26.52 10.34
C THR A 59 3.34 26.18 9.09
N SER A 60 3.06 27.15 8.23
CA SER A 60 2.42 26.92 6.92
C SER A 60 3.48 26.76 5.84
N VAL A 61 3.39 25.65 5.11
CA VAL A 61 4.29 25.30 4.01
C VAL A 61 3.49 25.24 2.72
N GLN A 62 3.94 25.94 1.69
CA GLN A 62 3.32 25.96 0.36
C GLN A 62 4.40 25.72 -0.69
N GLY A 63 4.18 24.75 -1.58
CA GLY A 63 5.15 24.41 -2.61
C GLY A 63 6.55 24.11 -2.09
N GLY A 64 6.66 23.54 -0.87
CA GLY A 64 7.95 23.21 -0.24
C GLY A 64 8.66 24.40 0.43
N ARG A 65 7.98 25.55 0.59
CA ARG A 65 8.54 26.74 1.26
C ARG A 65 7.68 27.15 2.44
N VAL A 66 8.35 27.57 3.51
CA VAL A 66 7.64 28.20 4.63
C VAL A 66 7.14 29.57 4.22
N VAL A 67 5.84 29.76 4.27
CA VAL A 67 5.20 31.05 3.95
C VAL A 67 4.75 31.82 5.20
N PHE A 68 4.51 31.09 6.30
CA PHE A 68 4.00 31.70 7.53
C PHE A 68 4.39 30.88 8.74
N ARG A 69 4.66 31.54 9.87
CA ARG A 69 4.87 30.92 11.20
C ARG A 69 4.13 31.71 12.25
N GLU A 70 3.58 31.00 13.24
CA GLU A 70 2.87 31.58 14.39
C GLU A 70 3.21 30.75 15.65
N GLY A 71 3.30 31.41 16.80
CA GLY A 71 3.60 30.79 18.08
C GLY A 71 5.08 30.72 18.41
N GLU A 72 5.37 30.33 19.68
CA GLU A 72 6.74 30.21 20.20
C GLU A 72 7.12 28.73 20.33
N GLY A 73 8.42 28.43 20.11
CA GLY A 73 8.94 27.07 20.28
C GLY A 73 8.72 26.16 19.10
N ALA A 74 8.49 26.71 17.89
CA ALA A 74 8.55 25.91 16.68
C ALA A 74 9.92 25.21 16.58
N LEU A 75 9.92 23.88 16.53
CA LEU A 75 11.14 23.11 16.26
C LEU A 75 11.73 23.50 14.91
N PRO A 76 13.05 23.33 14.70
CA PRO A 76 13.62 23.49 13.37
C PRO A 76 12.96 22.52 12.42
N VAL A 77 12.08 23.03 11.58
CA VAL A 77 11.38 22.19 10.59
C VAL A 77 12.32 21.88 9.45
N SER A 78 12.55 20.59 9.22
CA SER A 78 13.22 20.17 7.98
C SER A 78 12.24 20.27 6.81
N LEU A 79 12.61 21.07 5.80
CA LEU A 79 11.86 21.16 4.54
C LEU A 79 12.36 20.15 3.50
N ASP A 80 13.23 19.22 3.90
CA ASP A 80 13.65 18.12 3.04
C ASP A 80 12.45 17.34 2.55
N ARG A 81 12.44 16.99 1.26
CA ARG A 81 11.40 16.19 0.67
C ARG A 81 11.96 14.91 0.10
N SER A 82 11.27 13.83 0.32
CA SER A 82 11.60 12.53 -0.30
C SER A 82 10.35 11.93 -0.93
N TYR A 83 10.50 11.49 -2.16
CA TYR A 83 9.44 10.82 -2.93
C TYR A 83 9.83 9.38 -3.16
N THR A 84 8.96 8.45 -2.78
CA THR A 84 9.14 7.04 -3.10
C THR A 84 7.96 6.58 -3.95
N LEU A 85 8.23 6.14 -5.18
CA LEU A 85 7.25 5.53 -6.06
C LEU A 85 7.38 4.02 -5.96
N LEU A 86 6.34 3.35 -5.47
CA LEU A 86 6.25 1.89 -5.37
C LEU A 86 5.38 1.37 -6.52
N PHE A 87 5.94 0.49 -7.34
CA PHE A 87 5.22 -0.08 -8.48
C PHE A 87 4.97 -1.58 -8.27
N GLN A 88 3.73 -1.92 -7.94
CA GLN A 88 3.22 -3.29 -7.96
C GLN A 88 2.39 -3.46 -9.25
N ILE A 89 3.10 -3.46 -10.38
CA ILE A 89 2.54 -3.47 -11.72
C ILE A 89 3.01 -4.71 -12.46
N MET A 90 2.09 -5.46 -13.03
CA MET A 90 2.38 -6.69 -13.77
C MET A 90 2.36 -6.53 -15.28
N ASP A 91 1.66 -5.51 -15.81
CA ASP A 91 1.65 -5.20 -17.24
C ASP A 91 2.03 -3.73 -17.44
N TRP A 92 3.01 -3.50 -18.31
CA TRP A 92 3.41 -2.15 -18.68
C TRP A 92 2.28 -1.43 -19.44
N ASP A 93 1.95 -0.22 -18.95
CA ASP A 93 1.09 0.73 -19.65
C ASP A 93 1.86 2.03 -19.86
N PRO A 94 1.94 2.58 -21.09
CA PRO A 94 2.62 3.86 -21.35
C PRO A 94 2.12 5.02 -20.50
N VAL A 95 0.87 5.00 -20.04
CA VAL A 95 0.30 6.02 -19.15
C VAL A 95 1.05 6.12 -17.80
N LEU A 96 1.73 5.05 -17.38
CA LEU A 96 2.58 5.08 -16.19
C LEU A 96 3.79 6.02 -16.36
N SER A 97 4.32 6.15 -17.59
CA SER A 97 5.41 7.09 -17.85
C SER A 97 5.01 8.54 -17.63
N GLU A 98 3.76 8.89 -17.91
CA GLU A 98 3.25 10.26 -17.69
C GLU A 98 3.29 10.67 -16.21
N ALA A 99 3.16 9.72 -15.27
CA ALA A 99 3.29 10.01 -13.86
C ALA A 99 4.76 10.35 -13.50
N VAL A 100 5.72 9.60 -14.05
CA VAL A 100 7.15 9.88 -13.88
C VAL A 100 7.50 11.21 -14.55
N ASP A 101 6.97 11.47 -15.74
CA ASP A 101 7.16 12.71 -16.48
C ASP A 101 6.68 13.91 -15.65
N HIS A 102 5.48 13.83 -15.10
CA HIS A 102 4.94 14.88 -14.25
C HIS A 102 5.77 15.09 -12.97
N LEU A 103 6.25 14.01 -12.34
CA LEU A 103 7.11 14.09 -11.17
C LEU A 103 8.34 14.98 -11.47
N PHE A 104 9.07 14.68 -12.54
CA PHE A 104 10.28 15.42 -12.91
C PHE A 104 10.00 16.83 -13.42
N ALA A 105 8.93 17.01 -14.20
CA ALA A 105 8.62 18.30 -14.82
C ALA A 105 8.08 19.31 -13.80
N ALA A 106 7.16 18.88 -12.92
CA ALA A 106 6.32 19.80 -12.14
C ALA A 106 6.49 19.68 -10.61
N VAL A 107 6.93 18.52 -10.09
CA VAL A 107 6.93 18.26 -8.64
C VAL A 107 8.31 18.43 -8.02
N LEU A 108 9.32 17.82 -8.63
CA LEU A 108 10.67 17.78 -8.06
C LEU A 108 11.37 19.15 -8.09
N GLN A 109 12.03 19.45 -6.98
CA GLN A 109 12.88 20.61 -6.80
C GLN A 109 14.33 20.17 -6.52
N PRO A 110 15.33 21.05 -6.73
CA PRO A 110 16.70 20.76 -6.30
C PRO A 110 16.75 20.44 -4.81
N GLY A 111 17.46 19.38 -4.45
CA GLY A 111 17.55 18.90 -3.07
C GLY A 111 16.53 17.83 -2.68
N ASP A 112 15.53 17.51 -3.53
CA ASP A 112 14.62 16.40 -3.29
C ASP A 112 15.33 15.06 -3.48
N ALA A 113 14.94 14.07 -2.67
CA ALA A 113 15.33 12.67 -2.86
C ALA A 113 14.23 11.90 -3.58
N VAL A 114 14.60 11.04 -4.52
CA VAL A 114 13.66 10.20 -5.26
C VAL A 114 14.07 8.75 -5.19
N SER A 115 13.12 7.88 -4.86
CA SER A 115 13.29 6.44 -4.92
C SER A 115 12.20 5.84 -5.80
N LEU A 116 12.59 4.92 -6.67
CA LEU A 116 11.69 4.12 -7.49
C LEU A 116 11.87 2.67 -7.08
N VAL A 117 10.80 2.03 -6.65
CA VAL A 117 10.81 0.65 -6.17
C VAL A 117 9.89 -0.18 -7.06
N THR A 118 10.48 -1.18 -7.68
CA THR A 118 9.79 -2.21 -8.47
C THR A 118 9.75 -3.51 -7.67
N PRO A 119 8.99 -4.54 -8.08
CA PRO A 119 9.04 -5.85 -7.44
C PRO A 119 10.43 -6.50 -7.41
N PHE A 120 11.37 -6.02 -8.27
CA PHE A 120 12.70 -6.57 -8.41
C PHE A 120 13.78 -5.79 -7.70
N GLN A 121 13.72 -4.46 -7.78
CA GLN A 121 14.83 -3.61 -7.35
C GLN A 121 14.35 -2.24 -6.91
N ALA A 122 15.13 -1.62 -6.02
CA ALA A 122 15.00 -0.24 -5.64
C ALA A 122 16.09 0.60 -6.31
N TYR A 123 15.71 1.72 -6.88
CA TYR A 123 16.59 2.71 -7.50
C TYR A 123 16.50 4.01 -6.73
N HIS A 124 17.62 4.57 -6.37
CA HIS A 124 17.70 5.81 -5.61
C HIS A 124 18.40 6.89 -6.42
N LEU A 125 17.74 8.00 -6.59
CA LEU A 125 18.32 9.20 -7.16
C LEU A 125 18.85 10.05 -6.00
N GLN A 126 20.16 10.28 -6.00
CA GLN A 126 20.80 11.13 -4.99
C GLN A 126 20.37 12.58 -5.14
N ARG A 127 20.34 13.32 -4.03
CA ARG A 127 19.84 14.71 -3.99
C ARG A 127 20.63 15.66 -4.90
N ASP A 128 21.91 15.43 -5.08
CA ASP A 128 22.80 16.21 -5.95
C ASP A 128 22.63 15.90 -7.44
N ALA A 129 22.06 14.75 -7.77
CA ALA A 129 21.84 14.35 -9.16
C ALA A 129 20.90 15.32 -9.91
N LEU A 130 19.89 15.87 -9.20
CA LEU A 130 18.97 16.89 -9.75
C LEU A 130 19.66 18.25 -10.01
N ALA A 131 20.80 18.49 -9.38
CA ALA A 131 21.61 19.69 -9.63
C ALA A 131 22.63 19.49 -10.76
N GLY A 132 23.12 18.24 -10.95
CA GLY A 132 24.21 17.90 -11.88
C GLY A 132 23.76 17.38 -13.26
N ARG A 133 22.50 16.98 -13.42
CA ARG A 133 21.96 16.42 -14.67
C ARG A 133 20.65 17.08 -15.06
N SER A 134 20.34 17.05 -16.36
CA SER A 134 19.05 17.57 -16.83
C SER A 134 17.90 16.69 -16.32
N LYS A 135 16.80 17.32 -15.90
CA LYS A 135 15.58 16.60 -15.45
C LYS A 135 15.08 15.62 -16.53
N ALA A 136 15.21 16.00 -17.82
CA ALA A 136 14.78 15.17 -18.95
C ALA A 136 15.61 13.86 -19.09
N GLU A 137 16.92 13.93 -18.87
CA GLU A 137 17.78 12.73 -18.89
C GLU A 137 17.47 11.80 -17.72
N LEU A 138 17.31 12.36 -16.51
CA LEU A 138 16.95 11.58 -15.32
C LEU A 138 15.59 10.94 -15.46
N GLN A 139 14.59 11.68 -15.94
CA GLN A 139 13.25 11.20 -16.24
C GLN A 139 13.29 10.02 -17.21
N LYS A 140 13.98 10.19 -18.36
CA LYS A 140 14.12 9.14 -19.36
C LYS A 140 14.76 7.88 -18.76
N SER A 141 15.86 8.05 -18.01
CA SER A 141 16.56 6.94 -17.35
C SER A 141 15.64 6.19 -16.37
N MET A 142 14.87 6.91 -15.57
CA MET A 142 13.93 6.31 -14.61
C MET A 142 12.77 5.59 -15.31
N THR A 143 12.22 6.17 -16.37
CA THR A 143 11.17 5.53 -17.18
C THR A 143 11.67 4.27 -17.87
N ASP A 144 12.86 4.30 -18.45
CA ASP A 144 13.48 3.14 -19.13
C ASP A 144 13.72 1.99 -18.14
N VAL A 145 14.22 2.30 -16.94
CA VAL A 145 14.43 1.31 -15.88
C VAL A 145 13.10 0.73 -15.41
N LEU A 146 12.10 1.56 -15.14
CA LEU A 146 10.77 1.13 -14.72
C LEU A 146 10.15 0.19 -15.76
N ARG A 147 10.17 0.59 -17.04
CA ARG A 147 9.65 -0.22 -18.14
C ARG A 147 10.35 -1.56 -18.23
N LYS A 148 11.69 -1.56 -18.16
CA LYS A 148 12.51 -2.78 -18.23
C LYS A 148 12.16 -3.76 -17.11
N ASP A 149 12.03 -3.25 -15.89
CA ASP A 149 11.74 -4.09 -14.73
C ASP A 149 10.32 -4.66 -14.77
N ILE A 150 9.32 -3.86 -15.14
CA ILE A 150 7.94 -4.34 -15.29
C ILE A 150 7.88 -5.40 -16.38
N LEU A 151 8.52 -5.18 -17.56
CA LEU A 151 8.51 -6.16 -18.65
C LEU A 151 9.24 -7.45 -18.27
N ARG A 152 10.31 -7.37 -17.48
CA ARG A 152 11.04 -8.54 -16.97
C ARG A 152 10.18 -9.34 -15.99
N GLY A 153 9.55 -8.67 -15.05
CA GLY A 153 8.76 -9.31 -13.99
C GLY A 153 7.43 -9.84 -14.43
N SER A 154 6.83 -9.17 -15.38
CA SER A 154 5.57 -9.65 -15.93
C SER A 154 5.71 -10.95 -16.73
N GLY A 155 6.93 -11.40 -17.04
CA GLY A 155 7.17 -12.65 -17.77
C GLY A 155 6.64 -13.87 -17.03
N GLU A 156 7.01 -14.02 -15.77
CA GLU A 156 6.56 -15.13 -14.92
C GLU A 156 5.05 -15.07 -14.68
N TYR A 157 4.54 -13.90 -14.27
CA TYR A 157 3.12 -13.68 -14.06
C TYR A 157 2.30 -13.99 -15.32
N ARG A 158 2.70 -13.47 -16.50
CA ARG A 158 2.03 -13.75 -17.77
C ARG A 158 2.10 -15.23 -18.16
N GLY A 159 3.23 -15.87 -17.87
CA GLY A 159 3.38 -17.32 -18.06
C GLY A 159 2.33 -18.10 -17.28
N LEU A 160 2.19 -17.80 -15.99
CA LEU A 160 1.17 -18.42 -15.11
C LEU A 160 -0.26 -18.12 -15.57
N VAL A 161 -0.57 -16.86 -15.94
CA VAL A 161 -1.90 -16.50 -16.47
C VAL A 161 -2.22 -17.28 -17.75
N ASN A 162 -1.26 -17.41 -18.66
CA ASN A 162 -1.47 -18.15 -19.91
C ASN A 162 -1.60 -19.66 -19.66
N GLU A 163 -0.85 -20.20 -18.72
CA GLU A 163 -0.98 -21.61 -18.32
C GLU A 163 -2.36 -21.88 -17.69
N LEU A 164 -2.80 -21.03 -16.75
CA LEU A 164 -4.13 -21.12 -16.16
C LEU A 164 -5.23 -21.03 -17.22
N LYS A 165 -5.12 -20.11 -18.21
CA LYS A 165 -6.07 -20.02 -19.33
C LYS A 165 -6.12 -21.30 -20.14
N ARG A 166 -4.96 -21.90 -20.43
CA ARG A 166 -4.85 -23.16 -21.18
C ARG A 166 -5.48 -24.31 -20.40
N LEU A 167 -5.16 -24.42 -19.11
CA LEU A 167 -5.66 -25.49 -18.25
C LEU A 167 -7.18 -25.36 -18.00
N THR A 168 -7.70 -24.16 -17.74
CA THR A 168 -9.16 -23.96 -17.62
C THR A 168 -9.92 -24.36 -18.88
N LYS A 169 -9.35 -24.04 -20.07
CA LYS A 169 -9.92 -24.44 -21.35
C LYS A 169 -9.87 -25.97 -21.54
N SER A 170 -8.74 -26.61 -21.21
CA SER A 170 -8.58 -28.05 -21.33
C SER A 170 -9.50 -28.81 -20.39
N ILE A 171 -9.55 -28.40 -19.11
CA ILE A 171 -10.45 -29.00 -18.10
C ILE A 171 -11.91 -28.79 -18.51
N GLY A 172 -12.28 -27.61 -19.00
CA GLY A 172 -13.63 -27.33 -19.52
C GLY A 172 -13.99 -28.14 -20.76
N GLY A 173 -13.02 -28.36 -21.66
CA GLY A 173 -13.19 -29.17 -22.89
C GLY A 173 -13.36 -30.64 -22.60
N SER A 174 -12.76 -31.18 -21.54
CA SER A 174 -12.96 -32.57 -21.11
C SER A 174 -14.41 -32.92 -20.78
N THR A 175 -15.27 -31.91 -20.61
CA THR A 175 -16.72 -32.09 -20.38
C THR A 175 -17.53 -32.18 -21.69
N THR A 176 -16.98 -31.82 -22.84
CA THR A 176 -17.70 -31.79 -24.12
C THR A 176 -17.45 -33.05 -24.99
N THR A 177 -16.44 -33.83 -24.64
CA THR A 177 -16.13 -35.08 -25.35
C THR A 177 -17.01 -36.28 -24.94
N PHE A 178 -17.91 -36.11 -23.96
CA PHE A 178 -18.92 -37.10 -23.58
C PHE A 178 -20.28 -36.86 -24.26
N ASP A 179 -20.30 -36.30 -25.45
CA ASP A 179 -21.54 -36.28 -26.27
C ASP A 179 -21.85 -37.69 -26.77
N GLU A 180 -23.10 -38.09 -26.59
CA GLU A 180 -23.68 -39.43 -26.52
C GLU A 180 -23.56 -40.33 -27.76
N ASP A 181 -22.73 -40.02 -28.77
CA ASP A 181 -22.80 -40.75 -30.06
C ASP A 181 -21.55 -41.52 -30.49
N LEU A 182 -20.54 -41.64 -29.63
CA LEU A 182 -19.38 -42.50 -29.89
C LEU A 182 -19.25 -43.53 -28.79
N GLY A 183 -19.61 -44.80 -29.12
CA GLY A 183 -19.43 -45.95 -28.24
C GLY A 183 -18.04 -45.96 -27.59
N THR A 184 -17.99 -45.58 -26.36
CA THR A 184 -16.75 -45.43 -25.58
C THR A 184 -16.24 -46.80 -25.17
N ASP A 185 -15.06 -47.16 -25.63
CA ASP A 185 -14.31 -48.29 -25.11
C ASP A 185 -14.02 -48.07 -23.64
N PRO A 186 -14.38 -48.98 -22.72
CA PRO A 186 -14.13 -48.82 -21.27
C PRO A 186 -12.69 -48.57 -20.86
N SER A 187 -11.72 -48.91 -21.76
CA SER A 187 -10.31 -48.60 -21.56
C SER A 187 -9.96 -47.11 -21.71
N MET A 188 -10.80 -46.30 -22.37
CA MET A 188 -10.62 -44.86 -22.51
C MET A 188 -11.13 -44.08 -21.30
N GLU A 189 -12.11 -44.59 -20.51
CA GLU A 189 -12.60 -43.93 -19.31
C GLU A 189 -11.53 -43.84 -18.21
N SER A 190 -10.72 -44.89 -18.03
CA SER A 190 -9.63 -44.88 -17.03
C SER A 190 -8.49 -43.92 -17.43
N SER A 191 -8.19 -43.76 -18.71
CA SER A 191 -7.19 -42.82 -19.20
C SER A 191 -7.67 -41.36 -19.18
N GLY A 192 -8.97 -41.13 -19.37
CA GLY A 192 -9.59 -39.79 -19.26
C GLY A 192 -9.56 -39.24 -17.85
N GLY A 193 -9.85 -40.08 -16.85
CA GLY A 193 -9.79 -39.70 -15.43
C GLY A 193 -8.39 -39.31 -14.98
N PHE A 194 -7.38 -40.11 -15.31
CA PHE A 194 -5.98 -39.80 -14.97
C PHE A 194 -5.46 -38.54 -15.66
N GLY A 195 -5.84 -38.30 -16.91
CA GLY A 195 -5.49 -37.06 -17.64
C GLY A 195 -6.10 -35.84 -17.01
N LEU A 196 -7.35 -35.90 -16.54
CA LEU A 196 -8.03 -34.81 -15.85
C LEU A 196 -7.42 -34.53 -14.48
N GLU A 197 -7.12 -35.56 -13.70
CA GLU A 197 -6.50 -35.43 -12.39
C GLU A 197 -5.16 -34.69 -12.48
N MET A 198 -4.31 -35.07 -13.42
CA MET A 198 -3.03 -34.40 -13.67
C MET A 198 -3.22 -32.94 -14.10
N GLN A 199 -4.25 -32.63 -14.88
CA GLN A 199 -4.56 -31.25 -15.28
C GLN A 199 -5.04 -30.41 -14.09
N ILE A 200 -5.88 -30.97 -13.22
CA ILE A 200 -6.34 -30.30 -12.00
C ILE A 200 -5.17 -30.03 -11.07
N ASP A 201 -4.26 -30.98 -10.91
CA ASP A 201 -3.06 -30.79 -10.05
C ASP A 201 -2.13 -29.69 -10.60
N ARG A 202 -1.84 -29.69 -11.90
CA ARG A 202 -1.09 -28.60 -12.55
C ARG A 202 -1.77 -27.26 -12.40
N TYR A 203 -3.09 -27.22 -12.56
CA TYR A 203 -3.86 -25.99 -12.40
C TYR A 203 -3.74 -25.46 -10.94
N ARG A 204 -3.83 -26.35 -9.94
CA ARG A 204 -3.63 -26.00 -8.52
C ARG A 204 -2.23 -25.47 -8.26
N GLN A 205 -1.19 -26.10 -8.81
CA GLN A 205 0.20 -25.64 -8.67
C GLN A 205 0.40 -24.26 -9.28
N ALA A 206 -0.15 -23.99 -10.46
CA ALA A 206 -0.09 -22.69 -11.11
C ALA A 206 -0.85 -21.60 -10.31
N LEU A 207 -1.98 -21.95 -9.69
CA LEU A 207 -2.70 -21.06 -8.78
C LEU A 207 -1.88 -20.70 -7.54
N MET A 208 -1.24 -21.69 -6.92
CA MET A 208 -0.38 -21.47 -5.74
C MET A 208 0.83 -20.59 -6.07
N ALA A 209 1.47 -20.84 -7.22
CA ALA A 209 2.58 -20.02 -7.70
C ALA A 209 2.16 -18.56 -7.94
N MET A 210 1.00 -18.36 -8.59
CA MET A 210 0.43 -17.02 -8.81
C MET A 210 0.12 -16.32 -7.48
N GLU A 211 -0.45 -17.03 -6.51
CA GLU A 211 -0.73 -16.51 -5.18
C GLU A 211 0.55 -16.03 -4.49
N GLY A 212 1.65 -16.80 -4.57
CA GLY A 212 2.94 -16.43 -4.01
C GLY A 212 3.51 -15.12 -4.55
N ILE A 213 3.33 -14.84 -5.85
CA ILE A 213 3.78 -13.59 -6.48
C ILE A 213 3.00 -12.37 -5.94
N ARG A 214 1.73 -12.57 -5.53
CA ARG A 214 0.81 -11.52 -5.13
C ARG A 214 0.77 -11.25 -3.63
N LEU A 215 1.40 -12.08 -2.85
CA LEU A 215 1.35 -11.97 -1.39
C LEU A 215 1.91 -10.62 -0.93
N VAL A 216 1.13 -9.87 -0.16
CA VAL A 216 1.62 -8.65 0.48
C VAL A 216 2.56 -9.05 1.62
N ASP A 217 3.83 -8.70 1.47
CA ASP A 217 4.84 -8.96 2.49
C ASP A 217 4.78 -7.85 3.56
N GLU A 218 4.01 -8.11 4.61
CA GLU A 218 3.84 -7.19 5.74
C GLU A 218 5.18 -6.86 6.40
N ALA A 219 6.08 -7.84 6.55
CA ALA A 219 7.38 -7.62 7.17
C ALA A 219 8.22 -6.61 6.37
N LYS A 220 8.18 -6.67 5.03
CA LYS A 220 8.84 -5.69 4.17
C LYS A 220 8.20 -4.30 4.31
N LEU A 221 6.88 -4.19 4.40
CA LEU A 221 6.22 -2.90 4.61
C LEU A 221 6.61 -2.27 5.95
N LEU A 222 6.66 -3.07 7.02
CA LEU A 222 7.11 -2.62 8.35
C LEU A 222 8.59 -2.21 8.35
N ALA A 223 9.47 -2.99 7.72
CA ALA A 223 10.88 -2.66 7.56
C ALA A 223 11.08 -1.38 6.75
N PHE A 224 10.30 -1.20 5.68
CA PHE A 224 10.29 0.02 4.87
C PHE A 224 9.89 1.24 5.71
N ALA A 225 8.81 1.17 6.49
CA ALA A 225 8.42 2.25 7.40
C ALA A 225 9.54 2.54 8.43
N GLY A 226 10.14 1.50 8.99
CA GLY A 226 11.28 1.62 9.92
C GLY A 226 12.48 2.33 9.31
N SER A 227 12.79 2.07 8.04
CA SER A 227 13.90 2.72 7.32
C SER A 227 13.64 4.21 7.03
N LEU A 228 12.39 4.59 6.80
CA LEU A 228 12.01 5.98 6.56
C LEU A 228 11.82 6.80 7.83
N ARG A 229 11.60 6.18 8.97
CA ARG A 229 11.36 6.89 10.23
C ARG A 229 12.47 7.88 10.61
N PRO A 230 13.78 7.55 10.55
CA PRO A 230 14.85 8.49 10.87
C PRO A 230 15.08 9.56 9.80
N VAL A 231 14.47 9.43 8.61
CA VAL A 231 14.63 10.40 7.53
C VAL A 231 13.85 11.66 7.89
N PRO A 232 14.51 12.84 7.95
CA PRO A 232 13.83 14.09 8.28
C PRO A 232 12.96 14.60 7.12
N GLY A 233 12.04 15.50 7.45
CA GLY A 233 11.22 16.22 6.46
C GLY A 233 10.02 15.43 5.95
N GLN A 234 9.54 15.81 4.78
CA GLN A 234 8.36 15.23 4.15
C GLN A 234 8.72 13.93 3.42
N LYS A 235 7.97 12.89 3.70
CA LYS A 235 8.13 11.55 3.11
C LYS A 235 6.86 11.17 2.38
N THR A 236 6.82 11.43 1.08
CA THR A 236 5.66 11.09 0.22
C THR A 236 5.92 9.75 -0.44
N VAL A 237 5.07 8.79 -0.14
CA VAL A 237 5.12 7.44 -0.73
C VAL A 237 3.89 7.24 -1.58
N ILE A 238 4.06 6.95 -2.86
CA ILE A 238 2.97 6.75 -3.82
C ILE A 238 3.07 5.34 -4.37
N MET A 239 2.07 4.52 -4.06
CA MET A 239 2.00 3.15 -4.52
C MET A 239 1.05 3.01 -5.70
N PHE A 240 1.58 2.49 -6.79
CA PHE A 240 0.82 2.06 -7.96
C PHE A 240 0.59 0.56 -7.86
N TYR A 241 -0.64 0.15 -7.67
CA TYR A 241 -1.04 -1.25 -7.58
C TYR A 241 -2.01 -1.58 -8.69
N GLN A 242 -1.65 -2.52 -9.58
CA GLN A 242 -2.47 -2.86 -10.73
C GLN A 242 -3.54 -3.89 -10.36
N ARG A 243 -4.78 -3.67 -10.83
CA ARG A 243 -5.85 -4.65 -10.76
C ARG A 243 -5.47 -5.92 -11.50
N GLU A 244 -5.67 -7.05 -10.87
CA GLU A 244 -5.27 -8.34 -11.39
C GLU A 244 -6.46 -9.28 -11.51
N TYR A 245 -6.41 -10.11 -12.55
CA TYR A 245 -7.44 -11.10 -12.82
C TYR A 245 -6.83 -12.48 -12.96
N ARG A 246 -7.46 -13.45 -12.32
CA ARG A 246 -7.11 -14.86 -12.39
C ARG A 246 -8.13 -15.63 -13.23
N PRO A 247 -7.69 -16.43 -14.20
CA PRO A 247 -8.58 -17.38 -14.88
C PRO A 247 -9.00 -18.49 -13.91
N GLU A 248 -10.29 -18.61 -13.66
CA GLU A 248 -10.87 -19.70 -12.87
C GLU A 248 -11.72 -20.61 -13.73
N ILE A 249 -11.81 -21.89 -13.34
CA ILE A 249 -12.79 -22.82 -13.91
C ILE A 249 -14.17 -22.25 -13.62
N SER A 250 -15.02 -22.13 -14.65
CA SER A 250 -16.35 -21.54 -14.45
C SER A 250 -17.17 -22.35 -13.44
N PRO A 251 -18.04 -21.71 -12.65
CA PRO A 251 -18.92 -22.44 -11.71
C PRO A 251 -19.77 -23.51 -12.38
N ALA A 252 -20.22 -23.27 -13.62
CA ALA A 252 -21.00 -24.23 -14.38
C ALA A 252 -20.15 -25.47 -14.75
N THR A 253 -18.91 -25.26 -15.20
CA THR A 253 -17.96 -26.34 -15.49
C THR A 253 -17.61 -27.11 -14.22
N MET A 254 -17.34 -26.41 -13.12
CA MET A 254 -17.04 -27.02 -11.83
C MET A 254 -18.18 -27.95 -11.35
N ASN A 255 -19.40 -27.47 -11.38
CA ASN A 255 -20.58 -28.27 -10.99
C ASN A 255 -20.77 -29.48 -11.90
N ARG A 256 -20.57 -29.31 -13.21
CA ARG A 256 -20.66 -30.43 -14.16
C ARG A 256 -19.59 -31.49 -13.91
N LEU A 257 -18.35 -31.08 -13.64
CA LEU A 257 -17.26 -32.00 -13.29
C LEU A 257 -17.56 -32.76 -11.98
N MET A 258 -18.02 -32.06 -10.93
CA MET A 258 -18.41 -32.71 -9.68
C MET A 258 -19.52 -33.75 -9.88
N SER A 259 -20.47 -33.47 -10.78
CA SER A 259 -21.54 -34.42 -11.12
C SER A 259 -21.06 -35.62 -11.93
N LEU A 260 -20.17 -35.40 -12.92
CA LEU A 260 -19.63 -36.44 -13.76
C LEU A 260 -18.70 -37.40 -13.00
N TYR A 261 -17.96 -36.90 -12.04
CA TYR A 261 -16.95 -37.67 -11.29
C TYR A 261 -17.37 -37.89 -9.82
N GLN A 262 -18.67 -37.91 -9.53
CA GLN A 262 -19.19 -38.15 -8.17
C GLN A 262 -18.76 -39.47 -7.57
N ASP A 263 -18.54 -40.48 -8.39
CA ASP A 263 -18.12 -41.83 -8.00
C ASP A 263 -16.57 -42.00 -8.00
N ASN A 264 -15.83 -40.95 -8.34
CA ASN A 264 -14.36 -40.93 -8.27
C ASN A 264 -13.90 -40.01 -7.12
N PRO A 265 -13.57 -40.58 -5.94
CA PRO A 265 -13.24 -39.79 -4.75
C PRO A 265 -11.99 -38.92 -4.91
N ASP A 266 -11.01 -39.32 -5.72
CA ASP A 266 -9.76 -38.57 -5.92
C ASP A 266 -10.01 -37.29 -6.73
N ILE A 267 -10.75 -37.41 -7.84
CA ILE A 267 -11.12 -36.24 -8.66
C ILE A 267 -12.07 -35.32 -7.90
N LEU A 268 -13.08 -35.90 -7.24
CA LEU A 268 -14.04 -35.12 -6.44
C LEU A 268 -13.33 -34.35 -5.31
N GLY A 269 -12.40 -34.99 -4.60
CA GLY A 269 -11.58 -34.37 -3.57
C GLY A 269 -10.77 -33.20 -4.11
N ASN A 270 -10.07 -33.40 -5.23
CA ASN A 270 -9.30 -32.32 -5.88
C ASN A 270 -10.16 -31.14 -6.34
N LEU A 271 -11.35 -31.39 -6.85
CA LEU A 271 -12.30 -30.32 -7.24
C LEU A 271 -12.84 -29.57 -6.01
N MET A 272 -13.12 -30.26 -4.92
CA MET A 272 -13.53 -29.63 -3.66
C MET A 272 -12.40 -28.77 -3.07
N ASP A 273 -11.16 -29.22 -3.13
CA ASP A 273 -10.01 -28.46 -2.68
C ASP A 273 -9.82 -27.18 -3.52
N LEU A 274 -10.00 -27.26 -4.84
CA LEU A 274 -10.01 -26.08 -5.70
C LEU A 274 -11.11 -25.09 -5.34
N PHE A 275 -12.31 -25.60 -5.06
CA PHE A 275 -13.42 -24.76 -4.66
C PHE A 275 -13.14 -24.04 -3.33
N GLN A 276 -12.52 -24.72 -2.37
CA GLN A 276 -12.06 -24.09 -1.11
C GLN A 276 -10.93 -23.10 -1.37
N PHE A 277 -10.00 -23.41 -2.26
CA PHE A 277 -8.94 -22.48 -2.64
C PHE A 277 -9.49 -21.16 -3.20
N TYR A 278 -10.54 -21.22 -4.04
CA TYR A 278 -11.16 -20.02 -4.61
C TYR A 278 -11.80 -19.10 -3.58
N LYS A 279 -12.20 -19.64 -2.42
CA LYS A 279 -12.82 -18.89 -1.33
C LYS A 279 -11.82 -18.29 -0.34
N ARG A 280 -10.53 -18.59 -0.48
CA ARG A 280 -9.52 -18.03 0.42
C ARG A 280 -9.36 -16.55 0.16
N GLU A 281 -9.49 -15.76 1.20
CA GLU A 281 -9.11 -14.35 1.21
C GLU A 281 -7.65 -14.21 1.61
N LYS A 282 -6.94 -13.30 0.96
CA LYS A 282 -5.54 -12.96 1.26
C LYS A 282 -5.49 -11.53 1.78
N THR A 283 -5.54 -11.42 3.07
CA THR A 283 -5.44 -10.16 3.79
C THR A 283 -4.09 -10.05 4.49
N PHE A 284 -3.71 -8.85 4.86
CA PHE A 284 -2.57 -8.54 5.71
C PHE A 284 -3.04 -7.65 6.86
N ASP A 285 -2.25 -7.54 7.93
CA ASP A 285 -2.59 -6.67 9.05
C ASP A 285 -2.37 -5.19 8.70
N ALA A 286 -3.37 -4.61 8.01
CA ALA A 286 -3.38 -3.19 7.67
C ALA A 286 -3.34 -2.30 8.91
N GLY A 287 -3.90 -2.76 10.03
CA GLY A 287 -3.89 -2.04 11.30
C GLY A 287 -2.48 -1.83 11.86
N ARG A 288 -1.62 -2.85 11.73
CA ARG A 288 -0.22 -2.78 12.14
C ARG A 288 0.61 -1.92 11.19
N VAL A 289 0.42 -2.09 9.89
CA VAL A 289 1.15 -1.33 8.86
C VAL A 289 0.81 0.15 8.92
N LYS A 290 -0.47 0.53 9.04
CA LYS A 290 -0.89 1.94 9.14
C LYS A 290 -0.28 2.66 10.33
N LYS A 291 -0.19 2.00 11.50
CA LYS A 291 0.46 2.56 12.69
C LYS A 291 1.95 2.81 12.45
N ALA A 292 2.64 1.86 11.82
CA ALA A 292 4.06 2.00 11.50
C ALA A 292 4.32 3.13 10.49
N PHE A 293 3.47 3.27 9.46
CA PHE A 293 3.57 4.35 8.48
C PHE A 293 3.25 5.72 9.10
N ALA A 294 2.20 5.81 9.92
CA ALA A 294 1.87 7.04 10.63
C ALA A 294 3.00 7.49 11.56
N ASP A 295 3.56 6.57 12.37
CA ASP A 295 4.69 6.81 13.26
C ASP A 295 5.97 7.23 12.52
N ALA A 296 6.17 6.71 11.31
CA ALA A 296 7.28 7.13 10.45
C ALA A 296 7.06 8.50 9.79
N GLY A 297 5.89 9.11 9.94
CA GLY A 297 5.50 10.38 9.29
C GLY A 297 5.46 10.29 7.78
N ILE A 298 5.01 9.16 7.26
CA ILE A 298 4.85 8.89 5.83
C ILE A 298 3.49 9.40 5.37
N ASP A 299 3.45 10.21 4.31
CA ASP A 299 2.24 10.56 3.57
C ASP A 299 2.06 9.48 2.48
N PHE A 300 1.21 8.47 2.74
CA PHE A 300 1.06 7.33 1.83
C PHE A 300 -0.14 7.54 0.90
N HIS A 301 0.12 7.53 -0.41
CA HIS A 301 -0.91 7.62 -1.45
C HIS A 301 -1.04 6.29 -2.18
N PHE A 302 -2.26 5.83 -2.33
CA PHE A 302 -2.58 4.58 -2.99
C PHE A 302 -3.30 4.83 -4.31
N ILE A 303 -2.68 4.43 -5.42
CA ILE A 303 -3.24 4.51 -6.76
C ILE A 303 -3.51 3.10 -7.26
N PHE A 304 -4.78 2.73 -7.26
CA PHE A 304 -5.22 1.48 -7.82
C PHE A 304 -5.40 1.64 -9.32
N VAL A 305 -4.50 1.01 -10.09
CA VAL A 305 -4.48 1.09 -11.55
C VAL A 305 -5.49 0.08 -12.10
N GLU A 306 -6.60 0.59 -12.60
CA GLU A 306 -7.66 -0.22 -13.16
C GLU A 306 -7.24 -0.88 -14.47
N LYS A 307 -7.69 -2.10 -14.66
CA LYS A 307 -7.48 -2.88 -15.87
C LYS A 307 -8.80 -3.47 -16.35
N LYS A 308 -9.04 -3.43 -17.65
CA LYS A 308 -10.23 -4.07 -18.23
C LYS A 308 -10.07 -5.59 -18.23
N THR A 309 -11.12 -6.31 -17.87
CA THR A 309 -11.16 -7.77 -17.97
C THR A 309 -11.06 -8.19 -19.42
N GLN A 310 -10.30 -9.27 -19.67
CA GLN A 310 -10.33 -9.98 -20.95
C GLN A 310 -11.33 -11.13 -20.86
N ARG A 311 -12.22 -11.25 -21.83
CA ARG A 311 -13.06 -12.44 -21.94
C ARG A 311 -12.19 -13.61 -22.40
N VAL A 312 -12.24 -14.71 -21.65
CA VAL A 312 -11.54 -15.96 -22.00
C VAL A 312 -12.61 -17.05 -22.11
N PHE A 313 -12.68 -17.69 -23.27
CA PHE A 313 -13.63 -18.78 -23.47
C PHE A 313 -13.33 -19.93 -22.49
N GLY A 314 -14.37 -20.45 -21.82
CA GLY A 314 -14.26 -21.56 -20.86
C GLY A 314 -13.69 -21.18 -19.49
N ALA A 315 -13.36 -19.91 -19.24
CA ALA A 315 -12.86 -19.45 -17.95
C ALA A 315 -13.62 -18.22 -17.45
N THR A 316 -13.80 -18.13 -16.13
CA THR A 316 -14.22 -16.92 -15.44
C THR A 316 -12.97 -16.14 -15.02
N MET A 317 -12.87 -14.87 -15.41
CA MET A 317 -11.79 -14.01 -14.97
C MET A 317 -12.16 -13.39 -13.62
N ARG A 318 -11.64 -13.95 -12.54
CA ARG A 318 -11.89 -13.47 -11.18
C ARG A 318 -10.92 -12.38 -10.80
N GLU A 319 -11.41 -11.27 -10.27
CA GLU A 319 -10.56 -10.25 -9.66
C GLU A 319 -9.94 -10.79 -8.36
N GLN A 320 -8.67 -10.43 -8.12
CA GLN A 320 -7.89 -10.91 -6.98
C GLN A 320 -7.40 -9.81 -6.06
N SER A 321 -7.42 -8.56 -6.53
CA SER A 321 -6.92 -7.41 -5.76
C SER A 321 -7.94 -6.87 -4.77
N GLU A 322 -9.19 -7.36 -4.80
CA GLU A 322 -10.25 -6.97 -3.85
C GLU A 322 -9.87 -7.25 -2.40
N ASP A 323 -9.09 -8.31 -2.14
CA ASP A 323 -8.70 -8.71 -0.78
C ASP A 323 -7.73 -7.71 -0.11
N THR A 324 -6.85 -7.09 -0.89
CA THR A 324 -5.79 -6.21 -0.40
C THR A 324 -6.13 -4.73 -0.54
N TYR A 325 -7.03 -4.39 -1.47
CA TYR A 325 -7.45 -3.02 -1.75
C TYR A 325 -7.92 -2.25 -0.51
N PRO A 326 -8.84 -2.78 0.34
CA PRO A 326 -9.32 -2.07 1.52
C PRO A 326 -8.20 -1.74 2.51
N GLY A 327 -7.23 -2.66 2.69
CA GLY A 327 -6.10 -2.47 3.58
C GLY A 327 -5.21 -1.29 3.16
N PHE A 328 -4.91 -1.17 1.86
CA PHE A 328 -4.12 -0.03 1.35
C PHE A 328 -4.90 1.29 1.39
N VAL A 329 -6.22 1.27 1.18
CA VAL A 329 -7.08 2.45 1.36
C VAL A 329 -7.04 2.91 2.83
N GLU A 330 -7.14 1.97 3.77
CA GLU A 330 -7.05 2.25 5.20
C GLU A 330 -5.70 2.88 5.58
N ILE A 331 -4.59 2.36 5.06
CA ILE A 331 -3.25 2.92 5.29
C ILE A 331 -3.17 4.35 4.74
N ALA A 332 -3.65 4.59 3.53
CA ALA A 332 -3.62 5.92 2.91
C ALA A 332 -4.41 6.94 3.75
N GLN A 333 -5.61 6.58 4.19
CA GLN A 333 -6.43 7.44 5.04
C GLN A 333 -5.78 7.72 6.40
N ALA A 334 -5.15 6.71 6.99
CA ALA A 334 -4.53 6.81 8.31
C ALA A 334 -3.19 7.58 8.32
N THR A 335 -2.61 7.84 7.18
CA THR A 335 -1.31 8.52 7.03
C THR A 335 -1.43 9.94 6.47
N GLY A 336 -2.64 10.41 6.22
CA GLY A 336 -2.85 11.74 5.64
C GLY A 336 -2.73 11.78 4.11
N GLY A 337 -2.66 10.62 3.44
CA GLY A 337 -2.60 10.52 2.00
C GLY A 337 -3.96 10.34 1.33
N THR A 338 -3.94 9.99 0.05
CA THR A 338 -5.12 9.79 -0.79
C THR A 338 -5.18 8.37 -1.34
N ALA A 339 -6.40 7.89 -1.58
CA ALA A 339 -6.63 6.64 -2.32
C ALA A 339 -7.49 6.94 -3.54
N ALA A 340 -7.08 6.42 -4.69
CA ALA A 340 -7.80 6.60 -5.95
C ALA A 340 -7.78 5.31 -6.78
N SER A 341 -8.92 4.97 -7.39
CA SER A 341 -9.02 3.90 -8.40
C SER A 341 -9.22 4.55 -9.77
N SER A 342 -8.37 4.25 -10.74
CA SER A 342 -8.36 4.97 -12.01
C SER A 342 -7.79 4.15 -13.16
N LEU A 343 -8.41 4.28 -14.34
CA LEU A 343 -7.81 3.88 -15.62
C LEU A 343 -6.70 4.84 -16.07
N ASN A 344 -6.66 6.04 -15.49
CA ASN A 344 -5.61 7.03 -15.73
C ASN A 344 -4.78 7.27 -14.45
N PRO A 345 -3.76 6.44 -14.16
CA PRO A 345 -2.93 6.59 -12.98
C PRO A 345 -2.15 7.91 -12.93
N SER A 346 -1.89 8.52 -14.09
CA SER A 346 -1.21 9.82 -14.16
C SER A 346 -2.08 10.94 -13.56
N ALA A 347 -3.38 10.95 -13.83
CA ALA A 347 -4.30 11.94 -13.26
C ALA A 347 -4.40 11.78 -11.73
N ALA A 348 -4.49 10.53 -11.24
CA ALA A 348 -4.49 10.23 -9.81
C ALA A 348 -3.18 10.66 -9.14
N PHE A 349 -2.04 10.42 -9.80
CA PHE A 349 -0.72 10.87 -9.34
C PHE A 349 -0.64 12.40 -9.23
N LYS A 350 -1.08 13.13 -10.26
CA LYS A 350 -1.11 14.60 -10.26
C LYS A 350 -1.92 15.15 -9.10
N HIS A 351 -3.05 14.53 -8.81
CA HIS A 351 -3.87 14.89 -7.66
C HIS A 351 -3.15 14.63 -6.33
N ALA A 352 -2.56 13.44 -6.15
CA ALA A 352 -1.81 13.09 -4.95
C ALA A 352 -0.64 14.05 -4.71
N ALA A 353 0.13 14.37 -5.76
CA ALA A 353 1.25 15.31 -5.68
C ALA A 353 0.79 16.74 -5.33
N ALA A 354 -0.34 17.20 -5.90
CA ALA A 354 -0.88 18.51 -5.60
C ALA A 354 -1.36 18.64 -4.15
N VAL A 355 -2.04 17.60 -3.61
CA VAL A 355 -2.49 17.60 -2.22
C VAL A 355 -1.31 17.60 -1.26
N SER A 356 -0.20 16.94 -1.61
CA SER A 356 0.99 16.86 -0.75
C SER A 356 1.83 18.13 -0.75
N SER A 357 1.60 19.08 -1.67
CA SER A 357 2.45 20.28 -1.82
C SER A 357 2.24 21.32 -0.74
N ASP A 358 1.02 21.41 -0.19
CA ASP A 358 0.62 22.44 0.75
C ASP A 358 0.10 21.82 2.05
N TYR A 359 0.70 22.23 3.16
CA TYR A 359 0.38 21.65 4.48
C TYR A 359 0.72 22.59 5.63
N TYR A 360 0.16 22.28 6.78
CA TYR A 360 0.53 22.89 8.05
C TYR A 360 1.32 21.91 8.90
N ILE A 361 2.28 22.42 9.66
CA ILE A 361 2.94 21.68 10.73
C ILE A 361 2.47 22.29 12.04
N LEU A 362 1.77 21.49 12.83
CA LEU A 362 1.36 21.86 14.19
C LEU A 362 2.33 21.25 15.17
N SER A 363 2.95 22.09 16.00
CA SER A 363 3.79 21.64 17.10
C SER A 363 2.98 21.72 18.39
N PHE A 364 2.97 20.63 19.15
CA PHE A 364 2.27 20.54 20.43
C PHE A 364 3.07 19.71 21.43
N ARG A 365 2.80 19.87 22.71
CA ARG A 365 3.36 19.00 23.74
C ARG A 365 2.33 17.93 24.08
N PRO A 366 2.65 16.65 23.86
CA PRO A 366 1.79 15.57 24.32
C PRO A 366 1.62 15.67 25.84
N GLY A 367 0.53 15.13 26.35
CA GLY A 367 0.36 14.96 27.79
C GLY A 367 1.53 14.18 28.41
N GLN A 368 1.59 14.04 29.71
CA GLN A 368 2.64 13.23 30.38
C GLN A 368 2.54 11.80 29.84
N VAL A 369 3.38 11.47 28.86
CA VAL A 369 3.40 10.17 28.21
C VAL A 369 4.63 9.45 28.73
N PRO A 370 4.45 8.39 29.54
CA PRO A 370 5.55 7.46 29.77
C PRO A 370 6.00 6.91 28.42
N GLY A 371 7.30 6.73 28.21
CA GLY A 371 7.84 6.03 27.05
C GLY A 371 7.51 4.53 27.14
N ASP A 372 6.21 4.19 27.13
CA ASP A 372 5.67 2.84 27.31
C ASP A 372 5.59 2.04 26.00
N GLY A 373 5.98 2.66 24.88
CA GLY A 373 5.89 2.06 23.57
C GLY A 373 4.46 1.91 23.02
N ALA A 374 3.44 2.44 23.72
CA ALA A 374 2.07 2.39 23.25
C ALA A 374 1.83 3.34 22.08
N PHE A 375 0.91 2.97 21.19
CA PHE A 375 0.48 3.84 20.10
C PHE A 375 -0.54 4.85 20.63
N ARG A 376 -0.21 6.15 20.50
CA ARG A 376 -1.09 7.26 20.86
C ARG A 376 -1.78 7.80 19.63
N THR A 377 -3.08 8.04 19.73
CA THR A 377 -3.84 8.61 18.63
C THR A 377 -4.02 10.11 18.83
N TYR A 378 -4.01 10.86 17.74
CA TYR A 378 -4.46 12.24 17.77
C TYR A 378 -5.52 12.50 16.70
N ASP A 379 -6.34 13.51 16.98
CA ASP A 379 -7.33 14.07 16.08
C ASP A 379 -7.05 15.57 15.91
N VAL A 380 -7.20 16.06 14.69
CA VAL A 380 -6.99 17.48 14.37
C VAL A 380 -8.29 18.03 13.79
N ARG A 381 -8.86 19.02 14.46
CA ARG A 381 -10.07 19.69 14.04
C ARG A 381 -9.78 21.10 13.55
N VAL A 382 -10.47 21.49 12.50
CA VAL A 382 -10.41 22.83 11.92
C VAL A 382 -11.73 23.53 12.20
N ALA A 383 -11.69 24.71 12.83
CA ALA A 383 -12.88 25.47 13.21
C ALA A 383 -13.64 26.02 12.00
N ARG A 384 -12.95 26.25 10.85
CA ARG A 384 -13.56 26.80 9.64
C ARG A 384 -14.52 25.78 9.00
N PRO A 385 -15.83 26.14 8.79
CA PRO A 385 -16.80 25.26 8.18
C PRO A 385 -16.40 24.86 6.74
N GLY A 386 -16.72 23.61 6.36
CA GLY A 386 -16.43 23.07 5.04
C GLY A 386 -14.97 22.68 4.80
N CYS A 387 -14.09 22.88 5.78
CA CYS A 387 -12.73 22.39 5.73
C CYS A 387 -12.64 20.92 6.20
N LYS A 388 -11.83 20.14 5.50
CA LYS A 388 -11.47 18.77 5.86
C LYS A 388 -9.98 18.73 6.15
N ALA A 389 -9.61 18.33 7.37
CA ALA A 389 -8.22 18.07 7.75
C ALA A 389 -7.88 16.60 7.48
N VAL A 390 -6.69 16.35 6.95
CA VAL A 390 -6.13 15.01 6.72
C VAL A 390 -4.73 15.00 7.30
N PHE A 391 -4.44 14.01 8.17
CA PHE A 391 -3.23 13.95 8.98
C PHE A 391 -2.93 12.49 9.37
N PRO A 392 -1.69 12.15 9.79
CA PRO A 392 -1.37 10.84 10.35
C PRO A 392 -2.14 10.60 11.65
N VAL A 393 -2.69 9.39 11.85
CA VAL A 393 -3.57 9.07 12.99
C VAL A 393 -2.88 9.01 14.35
N GLY A 394 -1.55 9.00 14.43
CA GLY A 394 -0.86 8.90 15.71
C GLY A 394 0.62 8.54 15.59
N PHE A 395 1.22 8.21 16.73
CA PHE A 395 2.65 7.87 16.87
C PHE A 395 2.86 6.88 18.03
N TYR A 396 4.03 6.22 18.07
CA TYR A 396 4.43 5.41 19.22
C TYR A 396 5.12 6.28 20.28
N ALA A 397 4.64 6.24 21.52
CA ALA A 397 5.25 6.90 22.67
C ALA A 397 6.60 6.24 23.01
N ARG A 398 7.71 7.04 23.00
CA ARG A 398 9.08 6.56 23.24
C ARG A 398 9.78 7.41 24.25
#